data_bf04beeeadd8c0ebd8bdb2f7b43bafab
#
_entry.id   bf04beeeadd8c0ebd8bdb2f7b43bafab
#
_cell.length_a   1.000
_cell.length_b   1.000
_cell.length_c   1.000
_cell.angle_alpha   90.00
_cell.angle_beta   90.00
_cell.angle_gamma   90.00
#
_symmetry.space_group_name_H-M   'P 1'
#
loop_
_entity.id
_entity.type
_entity.pdbx_description
1 polymer ?
#
loop_
_entity_poly.entity_id
_entity_poly.type
_entity_poly.pdbx_seq_one_letter_code
_entity_poly.pdbx_strand_id
1 'polypeptide(L)'
;FRRFWEYHFNFSAAPTTTDDVSNAGGSNDELHIAVVDEDGGITGTAGTILETHEGLSQASDAKSAEGNSLYYVDYLYANSKYIYWMDHETTLANAGSSKVGQTFDNVGAQGISVFSGSLSGGTTDNEPTLGEIALAYDKFADAETEEINLLIGGPSQGGGATAADATGDTHATKVIDIAEARKDCVAFISPARADVVNVSDPIAATENVKNFADGLSSSSYAVIDSGYKYMYDKYNDVFRFVPLNGDIAGLCARTDNVADPFFSPAGFNRGQIRGAVKLAFDPNQAQRDVLYKARVNPVVTFPGQGTVLFGDKTAQSKPSAFDRINVRRLF
;
A
#
# COMPACT_ATOMS: atom_id res chain seq x y z
N PHE A 1 20.28 -34.92 20.60
CA PHE A 1 19.44 -34.05 19.75
C PHE A 1 17.96 -34.26 20.03
N ARG A 2 17.40 -35.45 19.81
CA ARG A 2 15.99 -35.80 20.10
C ARG A 2 15.48 -35.42 21.50
N ARG A 3 16.34 -35.41 22.49
CA ARG A 3 15.98 -35.06 23.87
C ARG A 3 15.82 -33.58 24.13
N PHE A 4 16.36 -32.75 23.24
CA PHE A 4 16.53 -31.32 23.52
C PHE A 4 15.67 -30.46 22.64
N TRP A 5 15.13 -30.98 21.53
CA TRP A 5 14.33 -30.17 20.59
C TRP A 5 13.20 -30.98 19.96
N GLU A 6 11.97 -30.55 20.16
CA GLU A 6 10.78 -31.20 19.65
C GLU A 6 10.69 -31.20 18.12
N TYR A 7 11.25 -30.20 17.44
CA TYR A 7 11.24 -30.05 15.98
C TYR A 7 12.38 -30.78 15.27
N HIS A 8 13.19 -31.57 15.97
CA HIS A 8 14.37 -32.24 15.44
C HIS A 8 14.12 -33.10 14.19
N PHE A 9 12.92 -33.66 14.07
CA PHE A 9 12.56 -34.56 12.97
C PHE A 9 12.34 -33.85 11.64
N ASN A 10 12.30 -32.49 11.63
CA ASN A 10 12.20 -31.68 10.40
C ASN A 10 13.57 -31.36 9.80
N PHE A 11 14.65 -31.83 10.42
CA PHE A 11 16.04 -31.59 10.03
C PHE A 11 16.77 -32.90 9.82
N SER A 12 17.72 -32.88 8.90
CA SER A 12 18.46 -34.09 8.52
C SER A 12 19.42 -34.55 9.62
N ALA A 13 20.07 -33.60 10.30
CA ALA A 13 21.05 -33.85 11.35
C ALA A 13 20.97 -32.79 12.45
N ALA A 14 21.73 -32.97 13.53
CA ALA A 14 21.97 -31.94 14.52
C ALA A 14 22.90 -30.87 13.95
N PRO A 15 22.76 -29.59 14.32
CA PRO A 15 23.68 -28.55 13.88
C PRO A 15 25.08 -28.80 14.48
N THR A 16 26.12 -28.68 13.67
CA THR A 16 27.51 -28.90 14.05
C THR A 16 28.39 -27.77 13.52
N THR A 17 29.08 -28.00 12.43
CA THR A 17 29.98 -27.04 11.79
C THR A 17 29.71 -27.07 10.29
N THR A 18 29.51 -25.90 9.70
CA THR A 18 29.38 -25.80 8.23
C THR A 18 30.72 -26.13 7.57
N ASP A 19 30.67 -26.66 6.36
CA ASP A 19 31.87 -27.09 5.62
C ASP A 19 32.85 -25.93 5.39
N ASP A 20 32.34 -24.75 5.11
CA ASP A 20 33.17 -23.57 4.85
C ASP A 20 33.91 -23.10 6.11
N VAL A 21 33.23 -23.11 7.25
CA VAL A 21 33.83 -22.79 8.55
C VAL A 21 34.83 -23.87 8.99
N SER A 22 34.51 -25.15 8.76
CA SER A 22 35.41 -26.27 9.02
C SER A 22 36.70 -26.14 8.22
N ASN A 23 36.60 -25.84 6.93
CA ASN A 23 37.75 -25.63 6.05
C ASN A 23 38.62 -24.43 6.47
N ALA A 24 38.01 -23.44 7.12
CA ALA A 24 38.70 -22.27 7.66
C ALA A 24 39.26 -22.49 9.07
N GLY A 25 39.09 -23.69 9.67
CA GLY A 25 39.59 -24.05 11.00
C GLY A 25 38.70 -23.60 12.16
N GLY A 26 37.48 -23.16 11.88
CA GLY A 26 36.45 -22.87 12.88
C GLY A 26 35.63 -24.12 13.24
N SER A 27 34.68 -23.97 14.17
CA SER A 27 33.84 -25.08 14.64
C SER A 27 32.53 -24.57 15.30
N ASN A 28 31.52 -25.42 15.32
CA ASN A 28 30.25 -25.22 16.05
C ASN A 28 29.51 -23.91 15.68
N ASP A 29 29.55 -23.55 14.43
CA ASP A 29 28.90 -22.34 13.91
C ASP A 29 27.45 -22.58 13.38
N GLU A 30 27.12 -23.84 13.13
CA GLU A 30 25.88 -24.22 12.50
C GLU A 30 24.69 -24.06 13.45
N LEU A 31 23.57 -23.58 12.90
CA LEU A 31 22.29 -23.49 13.58
C LEU A 31 21.13 -23.86 12.67
N HIS A 32 20.06 -24.33 13.28
CA HIS A 32 18.80 -24.64 12.60
C HIS A 32 17.68 -23.79 13.20
N ILE A 33 16.76 -23.33 12.35
CA ILE A 33 15.64 -22.48 12.75
C ILE A 33 14.35 -23.15 12.30
N ALA A 34 13.38 -23.30 13.21
CA ALA A 34 12.00 -23.63 12.92
C ALA A 34 11.10 -22.45 13.28
N VAL A 35 10.29 -22.01 12.36
CA VAL A 35 9.25 -20.99 12.57
C VAL A 35 7.91 -21.71 12.71
N VAL A 36 7.23 -21.47 13.80
CA VAL A 36 6.01 -22.21 14.18
C VAL A 36 4.86 -21.24 14.41
N ASP A 37 3.70 -21.60 13.89
CA ASP A 37 2.42 -20.95 14.18
C ASP A 37 1.90 -21.45 15.53
N GLU A 38 2.34 -20.81 16.61
CA GLU A 38 2.14 -21.29 17.97
C GLU A 38 0.65 -21.43 18.33
N ASP A 39 -0.15 -20.43 18.00
CA ASP A 39 -1.57 -20.35 18.33
C ASP A 39 -2.51 -20.68 17.16
N GLY A 40 -1.97 -20.91 15.97
CA GLY A 40 -2.76 -21.19 14.77
C GLY A 40 -3.35 -19.95 14.11
N GLY A 41 -2.89 -18.76 14.45
CA GLY A 41 -3.40 -17.52 13.91
C GLY A 41 -3.16 -17.32 12.40
N ILE A 42 -2.16 -17.99 11.85
CA ILE A 42 -1.78 -17.92 10.43
C ILE A 42 -2.41 -19.07 9.63
N THR A 43 -2.27 -20.30 10.12
CA THR A 43 -2.68 -21.52 9.39
C THR A 43 -4.05 -22.05 9.80
N GLY A 44 -4.59 -21.56 10.91
CA GLY A 44 -5.79 -22.10 11.55
C GLY A 44 -5.54 -23.32 12.45
N THR A 45 -4.29 -23.80 12.56
CA THR A 45 -3.94 -24.96 13.38
C THR A 45 -2.69 -24.64 14.20
N ALA A 46 -2.86 -24.64 15.52
CA ALA A 46 -1.77 -24.37 16.46
C ALA A 46 -0.65 -25.42 16.33
N GLY A 47 0.59 -24.97 16.45
CA GLY A 47 1.79 -25.80 16.35
C GLY A 47 2.21 -26.16 14.93
N THR A 48 1.60 -25.57 13.90
CA THR A 48 1.98 -25.82 12.51
C THR A 48 3.32 -25.16 12.21
N ILE A 49 4.25 -25.92 11.61
CA ILE A 49 5.54 -25.40 11.17
C ILE A 49 5.33 -24.61 9.88
N LEU A 50 5.72 -23.34 9.90
CA LEU A 50 5.62 -22.42 8.76
C LEU A 50 6.86 -22.52 7.85
N GLU A 51 8.05 -22.52 8.46
CA GLU A 51 9.34 -22.59 7.77
C GLU A 51 10.34 -23.37 8.58
N THR A 52 11.28 -24.00 7.87
CA THR A 52 12.48 -24.60 8.45
C THR A 52 13.69 -24.12 7.67
N HIS A 53 14.73 -23.72 8.39
CA HIS A 53 15.99 -23.32 7.82
C HIS A 53 17.09 -24.17 8.45
N GLU A 54 17.79 -24.93 7.62
CA GLU A 54 18.82 -25.90 8.05
C GLU A 54 20.20 -25.44 7.60
N GLY A 55 21.23 -25.71 8.40
CA GLY A 55 22.61 -25.50 8.00
C GLY A 55 23.04 -24.06 7.90
N LEU A 56 22.41 -23.16 8.68
CA LEU A 56 22.81 -21.75 8.73
C LEU A 56 24.02 -21.56 9.61
N SER A 57 24.84 -20.55 9.31
CA SER A 57 26.04 -20.23 10.05
C SER A 57 25.92 -18.96 10.88
N GLN A 58 26.52 -18.92 12.06
CA GLN A 58 26.75 -17.68 12.79
C GLN A 58 27.90 -16.83 12.20
N ALA A 59 28.76 -17.42 11.41
CA ALA A 59 29.88 -16.71 10.83
C ALA A 59 29.42 -15.81 9.69
N SER A 60 29.67 -14.51 9.78
CA SER A 60 29.18 -13.51 8.83
C SER A 60 29.75 -13.66 7.41
N ASP A 61 30.81 -14.40 7.25
CA ASP A 61 31.52 -14.64 5.99
C ASP A 61 31.38 -16.09 5.48
N ALA A 62 30.58 -16.94 6.15
CA ALA A 62 30.36 -18.31 5.73
C ALA A 62 29.55 -18.41 4.45
N LYS A 63 29.95 -19.30 3.54
CA LYS A 63 29.31 -19.51 2.24
C LYS A 63 29.02 -20.98 1.97
N SER A 64 27.96 -21.23 1.20
CA SER A 64 27.68 -22.53 0.63
C SER A 64 28.71 -22.89 -0.48
N ALA A 65 28.68 -24.14 -0.92
CA ALA A 65 29.51 -24.58 -2.05
C ALA A 65 29.25 -23.78 -3.35
N GLU A 66 28.02 -23.26 -3.51
CA GLU A 66 27.59 -22.42 -4.63
C GLU A 66 27.96 -20.93 -4.44
N GLY A 67 28.52 -20.55 -3.29
CA GLY A 67 28.93 -19.19 -2.97
C GLY A 67 27.86 -18.29 -2.35
N ASN A 68 26.68 -18.82 -2.03
CA ASN A 68 25.64 -18.08 -1.35
C ASN A 68 25.98 -17.88 0.13
N SER A 69 25.57 -16.77 0.74
CA SER A 69 25.73 -16.52 2.17
C SER A 69 24.98 -17.58 2.99
N LEU A 70 25.69 -18.23 3.92
CA LEU A 70 25.09 -19.08 4.96
C LEU A 70 24.87 -18.32 6.26
N TYR A 71 25.32 -17.08 6.34
CA TYR A 71 25.12 -16.25 7.51
C TYR A 71 23.64 -16.08 7.81
N TYR A 72 23.18 -16.50 8.97
CA TYR A 72 21.77 -16.57 9.28
C TYR A 72 21.02 -15.24 9.10
N VAL A 73 21.66 -14.10 9.34
CA VAL A 73 21.06 -12.77 9.17
C VAL A 73 20.71 -12.52 7.71
N ASP A 74 21.69 -12.66 6.82
CA ASP A 74 21.51 -12.43 5.38
C ASP A 74 20.59 -13.47 4.76
N TYR A 75 20.74 -14.72 5.20
CA TYR A 75 19.93 -15.82 4.71
C TYR A 75 18.45 -15.64 5.06
N LEU A 76 18.14 -15.30 6.30
CA LEU A 76 16.75 -15.05 6.72
C LEU A 76 16.14 -13.85 5.98
N TYR A 77 16.91 -12.79 5.82
CA TYR A 77 16.44 -11.63 5.05
C TYR A 77 16.05 -11.97 3.61
N ALA A 78 16.82 -12.86 2.97
CA ALA A 78 16.57 -13.25 1.58
C ALA A 78 15.51 -14.36 1.42
N ASN A 79 15.35 -15.26 2.39
CA ASN A 79 14.61 -16.51 2.20
C ASN A 79 13.39 -16.66 3.11
N SER A 80 13.34 -16.02 4.28
CA SER A 80 12.18 -16.12 5.16
C SER A 80 11.05 -15.21 4.72
N LYS A 81 9.81 -15.68 4.88
CA LYS A 81 8.57 -14.93 4.63
C LYS A 81 7.93 -14.42 5.93
N TYR A 82 8.33 -14.99 7.06
CA TYR A 82 7.66 -14.77 8.34
C TYR A 82 8.52 -14.03 9.37
N ILE A 83 9.84 -14.18 9.29
CA ILE A 83 10.74 -13.59 10.27
C ILE A 83 11.85 -12.77 9.60
N TYR A 84 12.25 -11.71 10.31
CA TYR A 84 13.41 -10.88 9.97
C TYR A 84 14.31 -10.76 11.18
N TRP A 85 15.61 -10.73 10.94
CA TRP A 85 16.56 -10.45 12.00
C TRP A 85 16.47 -8.98 12.42
N MET A 86 16.45 -8.73 13.73
CA MET A 86 16.39 -7.38 14.30
C MET A 86 17.66 -7.03 15.08
N ASP A 87 18.10 -7.92 15.96
CA ASP A 87 19.29 -7.72 16.80
C ASP A 87 19.85 -9.06 17.28
N HIS A 88 21.10 -9.07 17.71
CA HIS A 88 21.72 -10.25 18.30
C HIS A 88 21.28 -10.43 19.74
N GLU A 89 21.00 -11.67 20.10
CA GLU A 89 20.91 -12.05 21.51
C GLU A 89 22.25 -11.76 22.19
N THR A 90 22.23 -10.95 23.23
CA THR A 90 23.46 -10.50 23.92
C THR A 90 24.27 -11.65 24.57
N THR A 91 23.60 -12.80 24.76
CA THR A 91 24.22 -14.02 25.28
C THR A 91 24.85 -14.89 24.20
N LEU A 92 24.61 -14.62 22.91
CA LEU A 92 25.25 -15.32 21.80
C LEU A 92 26.66 -14.73 21.57
N ALA A 93 27.65 -15.37 22.13
CA ALA A 93 29.04 -15.03 21.85
C ALA A 93 29.36 -15.25 20.36
N ASN A 94 30.14 -14.36 19.80
CA ASN A 94 30.64 -14.44 18.43
C ASN A 94 29.58 -14.29 17.32
N ALA A 95 28.32 -14.02 17.65
CA ALA A 95 27.29 -13.79 16.65
C ALA A 95 27.67 -12.61 15.73
N GLY A 96 27.62 -12.81 14.42
CA GLY A 96 28.00 -11.80 13.43
C GLY A 96 29.51 -11.61 13.23
N SER A 97 30.34 -12.45 13.79
CA SER A 97 31.78 -12.41 13.59
C SER A 97 32.21 -13.25 12.36
N SER A 98 33.51 -13.18 12.01
CA SER A 98 34.04 -13.98 10.90
C SER A 98 34.03 -15.47 11.22
N LYS A 99 34.06 -16.33 10.21
CA LYS A 99 34.01 -17.79 10.35
C LYS A 99 35.25 -18.38 11.05
N VAL A 100 36.41 -17.75 10.94
CA VAL A 100 37.65 -18.27 11.50
C VAL A 100 37.62 -18.16 13.02
N GLY A 101 37.64 -19.32 13.71
CA GLY A 101 37.60 -19.40 15.15
C GLY A 101 36.25 -19.08 15.80
N GLN A 102 35.17 -18.97 15.03
CA GLN A 102 33.86 -18.72 15.59
C GLN A 102 33.23 -20.01 16.12
N THR A 103 32.62 -19.90 17.28
CA THR A 103 31.93 -21.00 17.95
C THR A 103 30.75 -20.49 18.78
N PHE A 104 29.82 -21.39 19.12
CA PHE A 104 28.76 -21.14 20.11
C PHE A 104 29.25 -21.49 21.54
N ASP A 105 30.39 -21.07 21.95
CA ASP A 105 31.01 -21.50 23.22
C ASP A 105 30.19 -21.19 24.46
N ASN A 106 29.38 -20.16 24.43
CA ASN A 106 28.62 -19.72 25.60
C ASN A 106 27.17 -20.17 25.59
N VAL A 107 26.77 -20.98 24.64
CA VAL A 107 25.40 -21.47 24.52
C VAL A 107 25.25 -22.81 25.21
N GLY A 108 24.96 -22.79 26.49
CA GLY A 108 24.76 -23.98 27.33
C GLY A 108 26.07 -24.70 27.68
N ALA A 109 26.07 -25.42 28.79
CA ALA A 109 27.25 -26.09 29.38
C ALA A 109 27.84 -27.20 28.50
N GLN A 110 27.24 -27.51 27.36
CA GLN A 110 27.63 -28.63 26.48
C GLN A 110 27.75 -28.22 25.01
N GLY A 111 27.69 -26.92 24.68
CA GLY A 111 27.66 -26.46 23.29
C GLY A 111 26.37 -26.84 22.55
N ILE A 112 25.40 -27.43 23.25
CA ILE A 112 24.08 -27.78 22.69
C ILE A 112 23.04 -26.95 23.43
N SER A 113 22.49 -25.98 22.77
CA SER A 113 21.39 -25.17 23.31
C SER A 113 20.21 -25.12 22.34
N VAL A 114 19.05 -25.20 22.91
CA VAL A 114 17.81 -24.89 22.21
C VAL A 114 17.30 -23.59 22.76
N PHE A 115 17.15 -22.62 21.89
CA PHE A 115 16.49 -21.36 22.18
C PHE A 115 15.07 -21.44 21.58
N SER A 116 14.07 -21.13 22.37
CA SER A 116 12.70 -20.94 21.88
C SER A 116 12.14 -19.65 22.47
N GLY A 117 11.39 -18.92 21.66
CA GLY A 117 10.73 -17.70 22.09
C GLY A 117 9.54 -17.40 21.22
N SER A 118 8.49 -16.86 21.82
CA SER A 118 7.34 -16.34 21.08
C SER A 118 7.57 -14.88 20.73
N LEU A 119 7.32 -14.53 19.48
CA LEU A 119 7.23 -13.15 19.04
C LEU A 119 5.95 -12.53 19.59
N SER A 120 6.06 -11.52 20.42
CA SER A 120 4.93 -10.86 21.07
C SER A 120 5.06 -9.35 20.99
N GLY A 121 3.95 -8.64 21.31
CA GLY A 121 3.93 -7.19 21.32
C GLY A 121 3.89 -6.53 19.94
N GLY A 122 3.76 -7.31 18.88
CA GLY A 122 3.51 -6.76 17.54
C GLY A 122 2.15 -6.08 17.50
N THR A 123 2.12 -4.88 16.93
CA THR A 123 0.87 -4.17 16.62
C THR A 123 0.70 -4.06 15.13
N THR A 124 -0.51 -4.32 14.67
CA THR A 124 -0.83 -4.07 13.26
C THR A 124 -1.05 -2.59 13.06
N ASP A 125 -0.19 -1.96 12.29
CA ASP A 125 -0.34 -0.58 11.83
C ASP A 125 -0.62 -0.61 10.31
N ASN A 126 -1.90 -0.72 9.98
CA ASN A 126 -2.38 -0.73 8.59
C ASN A 126 -2.92 0.64 8.16
N GLU A 127 -2.86 1.63 9.03
CA GLU A 127 -3.34 2.98 8.76
C GLU A 127 -2.15 3.94 8.67
N PRO A 128 -1.61 4.15 7.45
CA PRO A 128 -0.47 5.04 7.28
C PRO A 128 -0.87 6.46 7.69
N THR A 129 0.03 7.13 8.38
CA THR A 129 -0.10 8.54 8.72
C THR A 129 -0.03 9.43 7.47
N LEU A 130 -0.56 10.65 7.55
CA LEU A 130 -0.44 11.63 6.45
C LEU A 130 1.00 11.87 6.02
N GLY A 131 1.95 11.86 6.95
CA GLY A 131 3.37 12.02 6.66
C GLY A 131 3.93 10.86 5.84
N GLU A 132 3.59 9.64 6.18
CA GLU A 132 4.00 8.43 5.45
C GLU A 132 3.39 8.37 4.04
N ILE A 133 2.11 8.74 3.91
CA ILE A 133 1.45 8.88 2.61
C ILE A 133 2.17 9.93 1.75
N ALA A 134 2.49 11.10 2.31
CA ALA A 134 3.21 12.14 1.61
C ALA A 134 4.60 11.68 1.13
N LEU A 135 5.35 10.98 1.99
CA LEU A 135 6.64 10.38 1.64
C LEU A 135 6.54 9.30 0.56
N ALA A 136 5.45 8.52 0.58
CA ALA A 136 5.19 7.53 -0.47
C ALA A 136 4.93 8.20 -1.83
N TYR A 137 4.12 9.26 -1.85
CA TYR A 137 3.87 10.03 -3.08
C TYR A 137 5.09 10.80 -3.57
N ASP A 138 6.02 11.20 -2.70
CA ASP A 138 7.29 11.83 -3.11
C ASP A 138 8.14 10.94 -4.02
N LYS A 139 7.96 9.62 -3.98
CA LYS A 139 8.63 8.69 -4.92
C LYS A 139 8.21 8.91 -6.37
N PHE A 140 7.04 9.47 -6.59
CA PHE A 140 6.53 9.80 -7.92
C PHE A 140 6.85 11.25 -8.34
N ALA A 141 7.57 12.03 -7.53
CA ALA A 141 7.85 13.42 -7.83
C ALA A 141 8.89 13.60 -8.95
N ASP A 142 9.77 12.64 -9.13
CA ASP A 142 10.80 12.67 -10.16
C ASP A 142 10.30 12.08 -11.48
N ALA A 143 10.19 12.91 -12.51
CA ALA A 143 9.74 12.52 -13.83
C ALA A 143 10.82 11.76 -14.64
N GLU A 144 12.09 11.81 -14.23
CA GLU A 144 13.16 11.12 -14.93
C GLU A 144 13.27 9.65 -14.51
N THR A 145 12.88 9.32 -13.28
CA THR A 145 12.96 7.96 -12.73
C THR A 145 11.67 7.17 -12.88
N GLU A 146 10.50 7.84 -12.82
CA GLU A 146 9.19 7.20 -12.83
C GLU A 146 8.30 7.77 -13.93
N GLU A 147 7.93 6.93 -14.91
CA GLU A 147 7.00 7.31 -15.99
C GLU A 147 5.57 7.06 -15.57
N ILE A 148 4.80 8.13 -15.33
CA ILE A 148 3.39 8.08 -14.96
C ILE A 148 2.56 9.07 -15.77
N ASN A 149 1.35 8.66 -16.17
CA ASN A 149 0.39 9.52 -16.88
C ASN A 149 -0.83 9.88 -16.04
N LEU A 150 -1.24 8.97 -15.14
CA LEU A 150 -2.41 9.12 -14.28
C LEU A 150 -1.99 8.88 -12.82
N LEU A 151 -2.12 9.88 -11.97
CA LEU A 151 -1.81 9.81 -10.55
C LEU A 151 -3.10 9.71 -9.74
N ILE A 152 -3.33 8.57 -9.09
CA ILE A 152 -4.56 8.29 -8.34
C ILE A 152 -4.33 8.60 -6.87
N GLY A 153 -5.08 9.56 -6.31
CA GLY A 153 -4.93 9.99 -4.93
C GLY A 153 -5.48 9.00 -3.88
N GLY A 154 -6.39 8.10 -4.26
CA GLY A 154 -7.08 7.29 -3.27
C GLY A 154 -8.04 8.12 -2.39
N PRO A 155 -8.41 7.66 -1.18
CA PRO A 155 -9.22 8.42 -0.26
C PRO A 155 -8.43 9.59 0.31
N SER A 156 -8.92 10.83 0.15
CA SER A 156 -8.27 11.99 0.74
C SER A 156 -8.33 11.93 2.27
N GLN A 157 -7.22 12.29 2.90
CA GLN A 157 -7.06 12.26 4.36
C GLN A 157 -6.63 13.62 4.89
N GLY A 158 -6.93 13.88 6.15
CA GLY A 158 -6.51 15.08 6.87
C GLY A 158 -7.49 16.24 6.81
N GLY A 159 -8.68 16.05 6.27
CA GLY A 159 -9.78 17.03 6.27
C GLY A 159 -10.94 16.58 7.16
N GLY A 160 -11.64 17.50 7.74
CA GLY A 160 -12.89 17.26 8.44
C GLY A 160 -14.10 17.48 7.53
N ALA A 161 -15.27 16.99 7.96
CA ALA A 161 -16.54 17.18 7.25
C ALA A 161 -17.14 18.58 7.41
N THR A 162 -16.46 19.51 8.06
CA THR A 162 -16.96 20.86 8.35
C THR A 162 -16.11 21.93 7.66
N ALA A 163 -16.73 23.07 7.35
CA ALA A 163 -16.04 24.20 6.75
C ALA A 163 -14.83 24.73 7.58
N ALA A 164 -14.82 24.45 8.90
CA ALA A 164 -13.70 24.81 9.77
C ALA A 164 -12.50 23.87 9.56
N ASP A 165 -12.73 22.66 9.10
CA ASP A 165 -11.71 21.63 8.87
C ASP A 165 -11.36 21.46 7.38
N ALA A 166 -11.93 22.30 6.51
CA ALA A 166 -11.72 22.26 5.05
C ALA A 166 -10.27 22.56 4.64
N THR A 167 -9.42 22.93 5.59
CA THR A 167 -7.98 23.17 5.37
C THR A 167 -7.15 21.89 5.41
N GLY A 168 -7.77 20.74 5.63
CA GLY A 168 -7.06 19.52 6.01
C GLY A 168 -6.69 18.57 4.89
N ASP A 169 -6.89 18.89 3.64
CA ASP A 169 -6.60 17.97 2.55
C ASP A 169 -5.14 18.00 2.14
N THR A 170 -4.30 17.85 3.16
CA THR A 170 -2.84 17.81 3.00
C THR A 170 -2.42 16.74 2.00
N HIS A 171 -3.07 15.57 2.05
CA HIS A 171 -2.85 14.49 1.08
C HIS A 171 -3.25 14.89 -0.33
N ALA A 172 -4.48 15.38 -0.53
CA ALA A 172 -4.97 15.81 -1.84
C ALA A 172 -4.12 16.93 -2.44
N THR A 173 -3.76 17.92 -1.62
CA THR A 173 -2.86 19.01 -2.02
C THR A 173 -1.50 18.48 -2.44
N LYS A 174 -0.91 17.56 -1.68
CA LYS A 174 0.39 16.95 -2.02
C LYS A 174 0.35 16.23 -3.37
N VAL A 175 -0.69 15.48 -3.66
CA VAL A 175 -0.86 14.77 -4.94
C VAL A 175 -1.02 15.76 -6.11
N ILE A 176 -1.77 16.84 -5.89
CA ILE A 176 -1.93 17.92 -6.89
C ILE A 176 -0.60 18.63 -7.16
N ASP A 177 0.15 18.97 -6.11
CA ASP A 177 1.44 19.66 -6.22
C ASP A 177 2.46 18.82 -7.00
N ILE A 178 2.48 17.51 -6.81
CA ILE A 178 3.33 16.60 -7.60
C ILE A 178 2.94 16.64 -9.07
N ALA A 179 1.65 16.51 -9.40
CA ALA A 179 1.19 16.54 -10.78
C ALA A 179 1.48 17.90 -11.45
N GLU A 180 1.33 19.01 -10.71
CA GLU A 180 1.60 20.36 -11.21
C GLU A 180 3.09 20.64 -11.39
N ALA A 181 3.95 20.08 -10.53
CA ALA A 181 5.40 20.17 -10.68
C ALA A 181 5.91 19.35 -11.88
N ARG A 182 5.40 18.13 -12.04
CA ARG A 182 5.78 17.21 -13.14
C ARG A 182 5.30 17.68 -14.50
N LYS A 183 4.02 18.07 -14.63
CA LYS A 183 3.34 18.49 -15.87
C LYS A 183 3.18 17.39 -16.94
N ASP A 184 3.53 16.16 -16.64
CA ASP A 184 3.42 14.98 -17.51
C ASP A 184 2.32 14.00 -17.09
N CYS A 185 1.64 14.28 -15.98
CA CYS A 185 0.57 13.46 -15.47
C CYS A 185 -0.63 14.29 -14.98
N VAL A 186 -1.77 13.60 -14.77
CA VAL A 186 -2.98 14.21 -14.21
C VAL A 186 -3.36 13.50 -12.92
N ALA A 187 -3.58 14.26 -11.85
CA ALA A 187 -4.01 13.78 -10.56
C ALA A 187 -5.54 13.59 -10.50
N PHE A 188 -5.99 12.49 -9.93
CA PHE A 188 -7.40 12.17 -9.71
C PHE A 188 -7.68 12.12 -8.22
N ILE A 189 -8.58 12.97 -7.76
CA ILE A 189 -8.83 13.28 -6.35
C ILE A 189 -10.29 13.02 -6.00
N SER A 190 -10.55 12.24 -4.96
CA SER A 190 -11.85 12.12 -4.32
C SER A 190 -11.86 12.86 -2.98
N PRO A 191 -13.01 13.39 -2.51
CA PRO A 191 -13.12 14.02 -1.20
C PRO A 191 -12.80 13.00 -0.08
N ALA A 192 -12.68 13.49 1.14
CA ALA A 192 -12.51 12.62 2.28
C ALA A 192 -13.74 11.70 2.46
N ARG A 193 -13.52 10.50 2.96
CA ARG A 193 -14.61 9.53 3.16
C ARG A 193 -15.71 10.08 4.06
N ALA A 194 -15.35 10.85 5.09
CA ALA A 194 -16.29 11.44 6.02
C ALA A 194 -17.21 12.52 5.39
N ASP A 195 -16.81 13.12 4.27
CA ASP A 195 -17.57 14.17 3.59
C ASP A 195 -18.86 13.65 2.96
N VAL A 196 -18.89 12.36 2.59
CA VAL A 196 -20.03 11.79 1.83
C VAL A 196 -20.53 10.46 2.38
N VAL A 197 -19.67 9.64 3.00
CA VAL A 197 -20.08 8.32 3.51
C VAL A 197 -20.76 8.47 4.86
N ASN A 198 -21.97 7.94 4.98
CA ASN A 198 -22.86 8.06 6.15
C ASN A 198 -23.34 9.50 6.45
N VAL A 199 -23.24 10.41 5.48
CA VAL A 199 -23.90 11.72 5.55
C VAL A 199 -25.33 11.55 5.02
N SER A 200 -26.31 11.70 5.93
CA SER A 200 -27.71 11.44 5.61
C SER A 200 -28.39 12.58 4.83
N ASP A 201 -27.89 13.81 4.99
CA ASP A 201 -28.40 14.97 4.28
C ASP A 201 -27.63 15.23 2.98
N PRO A 202 -28.27 15.08 1.80
CA PRO A 202 -27.63 15.35 0.53
C PRO A 202 -27.17 16.81 0.34
N ILE A 203 -27.77 17.76 1.03
CA ILE A 203 -27.34 19.17 1.00
C ILE A 203 -26.02 19.30 1.75
N ALA A 204 -25.93 18.73 2.94
CA ALA A 204 -24.68 18.71 3.71
C ALA A 204 -23.54 18.01 2.94
N ALA A 205 -23.81 16.86 2.32
CA ALA A 205 -22.82 16.17 1.49
C ALA A 205 -22.35 17.06 0.32
N THR A 206 -23.27 17.79 -0.34
CA THR A 206 -22.93 18.73 -1.41
C THR A 206 -22.01 19.86 -0.93
N GLU A 207 -22.33 20.44 0.23
CA GLU A 207 -21.52 21.51 0.83
C GLU A 207 -20.16 21.02 1.28
N ASN A 208 -20.08 19.83 1.89
CA ASN A 208 -18.81 19.22 2.27
C ASN A 208 -17.87 19.03 1.08
N VAL A 209 -18.37 18.40 0.01
CA VAL A 209 -17.59 18.19 -1.22
C VAL A 209 -17.19 19.51 -1.88
N LYS A 210 -18.09 20.50 -1.86
CA LYS A 210 -17.79 21.85 -2.37
C LYS A 210 -16.67 22.51 -1.54
N ASN A 211 -16.78 22.48 -0.21
CA ASN A 211 -15.80 23.07 0.69
C ASN A 211 -14.43 22.40 0.53
N PHE A 212 -14.41 21.06 0.40
CA PHE A 212 -13.21 20.32 0.04
C PHE A 212 -12.57 20.86 -1.24
N ALA A 213 -13.33 20.96 -2.32
CA ALA A 213 -12.83 21.45 -3.60
C ALA A 213 -12.37 22.91 -3.56
N ASP A 214 -13.07 23.76 -2.79
CA ASP A 214 -12.71 25.17 -2.62
C ASP A 214 -11.43 25.36 -1.79
N GLY A 215 -11.10 24.41 -0.90
CA GLY A 215 -9.85 24.38 -0.13
C GLY A 215 -8.63 23.96 -0.95
N LEU A 216 -8.82 23.32 -2.11
CA LEU A 216 -7.72 22.85 -2.95
C LEU A 216 -7.22 23.92 -3.92
N SER A 217 -5.93 23.86 -4.22
CA SER A 217 -5.29 24.74 -5.21
C SER A 217 -5.92 24.59 -6.59
N SER A 218 -6.03 25.72 -7.31
CA SER A 218 -6.50 25.71 -8.68
C SER A 218 -5.43 25.14 -9.60
N SER A 219 -5.69 23.98 -10.19
CA SER A 219 -4.76 23.33 -11.12
C SER A 219 -5.48 22.69 -12.30
N SER A 220 -4.91 22.79 -13.48
CA SER A 220 -5.40 22.05 -14.66
C SER A 220 -4.90 20.60 -14.66
N TYR A 221 -3.95 20.24 -13.80
CA TYR A 221 -3.40 18.91 -13.66
C TYR A 221 -4.12 18.05 -12.59
N ALA A 222 -5.25 18.54 -12.09
CA ALA A 222 -6.07 17.82 -11.11
C ALA A 222 -7.51 17.67 -11.59
N VAL A 223 -8.13 16.55 -11.23
CA VAL A 223 -9.52 16.21 -11.50
C VAL A 223 -10.17 15.79 -10.18
N ILE A 224 -11.24 16.47 -9.79
CA ILE A 224 -11.95 16.23 -8.53
C ILE A 224 -13.28 15.55 -8.84
N ASP A 225 -13.62 14.49 -8.13
CA ASP A 225 -14.90 13.80 -8.21
C ASP A 225 -15.82 14.06 -7.00
N SER A 226 -17.03 13.52 -7.05
CA SER A 226 -18.08 13.75 -6.04
C SER A 226 -18.10 12.72 -4.90
N GLY A 227 -17.17 11.72 -4.87
CA GLY A 227 -17.11 10.87 -3.70
C GLY A 227 -16.85 9.38 -3.91
N TYR A 228 -17.78 8.51 -3.44
CA TYR A 228 -17.54 7.09 -3.27
C TYR A 228 -18.65 6.24 -3.86
N LYS A 229 -18.29 5.10 -4.44
CA LYS A 229 -19.21 4.01 -4.79
C LYS A 229 -19.18 2.90 -3.73
N TYR A 230 -20.31 2.25 -3.53
CA TYR A 230 -20.44 1.03 -2.73
C TYR A 230 -20.35 -0.15 -3.68
N MET A 231 -19.36 -1.02 -3.47
CA MET A 231 -19.12 -2.17 -4.33
C MET A 231 -18.77 -3.41 -3.51
N TYR A 232 -18.95 -4.56 -4.13
CA TYR A 232 -18.58 -5.84 -3.56
C TYR A 232 -17.08 -6.14 -3.77
N ASP A 233 -16.38 -6.38 -2.66
CA ASP A 233 -15.01 -6.88 -2.62
C ASP A 233 -15.05 -8.41 -2.58
N LYS A 234 -14.84 -9.02 -3.74
CA LYS A 234 -14.90 -10.47 -3.91
C LYS A 234 -13.78 -11.25 -3.19
N TYR A 235 -12.72 -10.58 -2.81
CA TYR A 235 -11.59 -11.24 -2.16
C TYR A 235 -11.79 -11.40 -0.65
N ASN A 236 -12.49 -10.44 -0.04
CA ASN A 236 -12.78 -10.45 1.39
C ASN A 236 -14.26 -10.75 1.70
N ASP A 237 -15.09 -11.02 0.68
CA ASP A 237 -16.53 -11.30 0.81
C ASP A 237 -17.29 -10.21 1.59
N VAL A 238 -16.97 -8.95 1.33
CA VAL A 238 -17.59 -7.80 1.99
C VAL A 238 -17.92 -6.68 1.01
N PHE A 239 -18.91 -5.86 1.35
CA PHE A 239 -19.18 -4.64 0.61
C PHE A 239 -18.43 -3.47 1.22
N ARG A 240 -17.81 -2.64 0.38
CA ARG A 240 -17.03 -1.47 0.79
C ARG A 240 -17.39 -0.22 0.01
N PHE A 241 -17.19 0.93 0.66
CA PHE A 241 -17.11 2.20 -0.04
C PHE A 241 -15.70 2.42 -0.56
N VAL A 242 -15.59 2.65 -1.88
CA VAL A 242 -14.33 2.86 -2.59
C VAL A 242 -14.38 4.23 -3.26
N PRO A 243 -13.32 5.05 -3.20
CA PRO A 243 -13.28 6.35 -3.84
C PRO A 243 -13.38 6.22 -5.37
N LEU A 244 -13.97 7.21 -6.03
CA LEU A 244 -14.25 7.19 -7.47
C LEU A 244 -13.06 7.60 -8.33
N ASN A 245 -12.00 8.18 -7.75
CA ASN A 245 -10.83 8.67 -8.50
C ASN A 245 -10.17 7.59 -9.36
N GLY A 246 -10.05 6.36 -8.84
CA GLY A 246 -9.54 5.23 -9.61
C GLY A 246 -10.44 4.84 -10.80
N ASP A 247 -11.76 4.94 -10.63
CA ASP A 247 -12.70 4.71 -11.73
C ASP A 247 -12.57 5.76 -12.82
N ILE A 248 -12.44 7.04 -12.44
CA ILE A 248 -12.32 8.15 -13.41
C ILE A 248 -11.00 8.05 -14.18
N ALA A 249 -9.90 7.75 -13.50
CA ALA A 249 -8.63 7.43 -14.16
C ALA A 249 -8.79 6.25 -15.13
N GLY A 250 -9.49 5.19 -14.72
CA GLY A 250 -9.82 4.04 -15.56
C GLY A 250 -10.70 4.39 -16.77
N LEU A 251 -11.65 5.34 -16.63
CA LEU A 251 -12.44 5.86 -17.75
C LEU A 251 -11.58 6.64 -18.75
N CYS A 252 -10.58 7.37 -18.28
CA CYS A 252 -9.61 8.02 -19.14
C CYS A 252 -8.81 7.00 -19.95
N ALA A 253 -8.21 6.03 -19.29
CA ALA A 253 -7.45 4.95 -19.95
C ALA A 253 -8.32 4.14 -20.93
N ARG A 254 -9.58 3.86 -20.55
CA ARG A 254 -10.53 3.18 -21.46
C ARG A 254 -10.87 4.04 -22.67
N THR A 255 -11.00 5.34 -22.50
CA THR A 255 -11.30 6.26 -23.61
C THR A 255 -10.17 6.26 -24.61
N ASP A 256 -8.92 6.20 -24.16
CA ASP A 256 -7.74 6.10 -25.02
C ASP A 256 -7.73 4.83 -25.87
N ASN A 257 -8.17 3.71 -25.27
CA ASN A 257 -8.23 2.42 -25.96
C ASN A 257 -9.38 2.30 -26.99
N VAL A 258 -10.53 2.92 -26.75
CA VAL A 258 -11.73 2.73 -27.58
C VAL A 258 -12.01 3.88 -28.53
N ALA A 259 -11.34 5.02 -28.31
CA ALA A 259 -11.47 6.22 -29.13
C ALA A 259 -10.09 6.90 -29.22
N ASP A 260 -9.96 8.10 -28.68
CA ASP A 260 -8.70 8.84 -28.63
C ASP A 260 -8.68 9.75 -27.37
N PRO A 261 -7.50 10.17 -26.88
CA PRO A 261 -7.35 11.01 -25.70
C PRO A 261 -8.11 12.34 -25.75
N PHE A 262 -8.38 12.87 -26.93
CA PHE A 262 -9.11 14.13 -27.08
C PHE A 262 -10.63 14.01 -26.86
N PHE A 263 -11.16 12.81 -26.76
CA PHE A 263 -12.56 12.63 -26.38
C PHE A 263 -12.76 12.73 -24.86
N SER A 264 -13.89 13.33 -24.48
CA SER A 264 -14.28 13.39 -23.07
C SER A 264 -14.52 11.98 -22.51
N PRO A 265 -13.96 11.64 -21.34
CA PRO A 265 -14.22 10.36 -20.66
C PRO A 265 -15.60 10.32 -19.99
N ALA A 266 -16.34 11.44 -19.97
CA ALA A 266 -17.65 11.58 -19.33
C ALA A 266 -18.81 11.28 -20.28
N GLY A 267 -20.00 11.19 -19.70
CA GLY A 267 -21.28 11.02 -20.42
C GLY A 267 -21.70 9.58 -20.59
N PHE A 268 -22.88 9.38 -21.13
CA PHE A 268 -23.56 8.07 -21.19
C PHE A 268 -22.82 7.00 -22.00
N ASN A 269 -22.05 7.40 -22.99
CA ASN A 269 -21.37 6.46 -23.87
C ASN A 269 -20.04 5.97 -23.29
N ARG A 270 -19.27 6.83 -22.65
CA ARG A 270 -17.91 6.54 -22.16
C ARG A 270 -17.79 6.58 -20.64
N GLY A 271 -18.59 7.40 -19.96
CA GLY A 271 -18.48 7.67 -18.53
C GLY A 271 -19.16 6.66 -17.61
N GLN A 272 -19.53 5.46 -18.08
CA GLN A 272 -20.16 4.45 -17.24
C GLN A 272 -19.19 3.83 -16.25
N ILE A 273 -19.50 3.94 -14.95
CA ILE A 273 -18.77 3.36 -13.84
C ILE A 273 -19.30 1.96 -13.55
N ARG A 274 -18.43 0.98 -13.58
CA ARG A 274 -18.79 -0.43 -13.39
C ARG A 274 -18.69 -0.84 -11.92
N GLY A 275 -19.46 -1.87 -11.55
CA GLY A 275 -19.40 -2.48 -10.22
C GLY A 275 -19.96 -1.62 -9.09
N ALA A 276 -20.59 -0.48 -9.38
CA ALA A 276 -21.26 0.33 -8.38
C ALA A 276 -22.64 -0.27 -8.07
N VAL A 277 -22.86 -0.69 -6.84
CA VAL A 277 -24.18 -1.11 -6.33
C VAL A 277 -25.01 0.13 -6.01
N LYS A 278 -24.39 1.12 -5.40
CA LYS A 278 -24.93 2.46 -5.12
C LYS A 278 -23.80 3.46 -4.97
N LEU A 279 -24.12 4.74 -5.05
CA LEU A 279 -23.23 5.82 -4.63
C LEU A 279 -23.40 6.10 -3.13
N ALA A 280 -22.35 6.61 -2.47
CA ALA A 280 -22.46 7.14 -1.11
C ALA A 280 -23.36 8.37 -1.07
N PHE A 281 -23.28 9.17 -2.13
CA PHE A 281 -24.04 10.37 -2.36
C PHE A 281 -24.42 10.46 -3.85
N ASP A 282 -25.70 10.59 -4.15
CA ASP A 282 -26.24 10.69 -5.52
C ASP A 282 -26.88 12.08 -5.73
N PRO A 283 -26.14 13.04 -6.33
CA PRO A 283 -26.57 14.42 -6.40
C PRO A 283 -27.73 14.63 -7.39
N ASN A 284 -28.78 15.35 -6.97
CA ASN A 284 -29.82 15.82 -7.84
C ASN A 284 -29.33 16.96 -8.77
N GLN A 285 -30.20 17.45 -9.68
CA GLN A 285 -29.81 18.46 -10.66
C GLN A 285 -29.26 19.75 -10.02
N ALA A 286 -29.92 20.28 -8.99
CA ALA A 286 -29.48 21.50 -8.32
C ALA A 286 -28.11 21.32 -7.63
N GLN A 287 -27.92 20.17 -6.99
CA GLN A 287 -26.67 19.79 -6.36
C GLN A 287 -25.53 19.60 -7.37
N ARG A 288 -25.80 18.96 -8.51
CA ARG A 288 -24.83 18.86 -9.61
C ARG A 288 -24.39 20.21 -10.13
N ASP A 289 -25.30 21.15 -10.26
CA ASP A 289 -24.99 22.52 -10.71
C ASP A 289 -24.06 23.25 -9.71
N VAL A 290 -24.26 23.03 -8.40
CA VAL A 290 -23.37 23.54 -7.34
C VAL A 290 -21.98 22.91 -7.45
N LEU A 291 -21.90 21.58 -7.50
CA LEU A 291 -20.65 20.82 -7.58
C LEU A 291 -19.88 21.18 -8.85
N TYR A 292 -20.55 21.25 -9.98
CA TYR A 292 -19.91 21.57 -11.26
C TYR A 292 -19.37 23.01 -11.31
N LYS A 293 -20.02 23.96 -10.63
CA LYS A 293 -19.48 25.32 -10.44
C LYS A 293 -18.25 25.32 -9.54
N ALA A 294 -18.21 24.43 -8.54
CA ALA A 294 -17.05 24.23 -7.65
C ALA A 294 -15.95 23.37 -8.28
N ARG A 295 -15.99 23.10 -9.59
CA ARG A 295 -14.95 22.31 -10.33
C ARG A 295 -14.96 20.80 -9.99
N VAL A 296 -15.99 20.33 -9.34
CA VAL A 296 -16.18 18.90 -9.02
C VAL A 296 -16.94 18.24 -10.15
N ASN A 297 -16.51 17.05 -10.55
CA ASN A 297 -17.17 16.25 -11.56
C ASN A 297 -18.19 15.30 -10.90
N PRO A 298 -19.50 15.58 -10.99
CA PRO A 298 -20.49 14.75 -10.34
C PRO A 298 -20.59 13.38 -11.00
N VAL A 299 -20.65 12.35 -10.18
CA VAL A 299 -21.00 10.99 -10.57
C VAL A 299 -22.44 10.76 -10.12
N VAL A 300 -23.26 10.26 -11.02
CA VAL A 300 -24.73 10.21 -10.84
C VAL A 300 -25.27 8.87 -11.32
N THR A 301 -26.26 8.34 -10.64
CA THR A 301 -27.01 7.16 -11.09
C THR A 301 -28.28 7.58 -11.81
N PHE A 302 -28.35 7.28 -13.10
CA PHE A 302 -29.56 7.53 -13.91
C PHE A 302 -30.36 6.25 -14.09
N PRO A 303 -31.68 6.30 -13.89
CA PRO A 303 -32.56 5.17 -14.17
C PRO A 303 -32.39 4.66 -15.59
N GLY A 304 -32.14 3.37 -15.75
CA GLY A 304 -31.95 2.73 -17.06
C GLY A 304 -30.59 2.98 -17.74
N GLN A 305 -29.77 3.87 -17.22
CA GLN A 305 -28.44 4.19 -17.77
C GLN A 305 -27.28 3.77 -16.84
N GLY A 306 -27.57 3.52 -15.56
CA GLY A 306 -26.57 3.18 -14.55
C GLY A 306 -25.82 4.38 -13.99
N THR A 307 -24.72 4.11 -13.32
CA THR A 307 -23.86 5.13 -12.70
C THR A 307 -22.88 5.69 -13.72
N VAL A 308 -22.86 7.02 -13.85
CA VAL A 308 -22.15 7.73 -14.92
C VAL A 308 -21.38 8.92 -14.38
N LEU A 309 -20.15 9.11 -14.84
CA LEU A 309 -19.41 10.36 -14.69
C LEU A 309 -20.09 11.43 -15.56
N PHE A 310 -20.62 12.49 -14.92
CA PHE A 310 -21.41 13.53 -15.58
C PHE A 310 -20.72 14.91 -15.56
N GLY A 311 -19.41 14.93 -15.63
CA GLY A 311 -18.59 16.13 -15.71
C GLY A 311 -17.18 15.78 -16.22
N ASP A 312 -16.53 16.73 -16.84
CA ASP A 312 -15.21 16.58 -17.46
C ASP A 312 -14.26 17.76 -17.19
N LYS A 313 -14.45 18.45 -16.07
CA LYS A 313 -13.64 19.59 -15.66
C LYS A 313 -12.36 19.17 -14.95
N THR A 314 -11.32 19.96 -15.18
CA THR A 314 -10.16 19.99 -14.28
C THR A 314 -10.43 20.91 -13.07
N ALA A 315 -9.57 20.88 -12.07
CA ALA A 315 -9.67 21.76 -10.89
C ALA A 315 -9.29 23.22 -11.17
N GLN A 316 -9.14 23.60 -12.43
CA GLN A 316 -8.79 24.97 -12.81
C GLN A 316 -9.95 25.94 -12.58
N SER A 317 -9.68 27.03 -11.84
CA SER A 317 -10.69 28.05 -11.52
C SER A 317 -10.90 29.06 -12.62
N LYS A 318 -9.86 29.39 -13.39
CA LYS A 318 -9.96 30.34 -14.51
C LYS A 318 -10.33 29.62 -15.78
N PRO A 319 -11.34 30.09 -16.53
CA PRO A 319 -11.70 29.49 -17.81
C PRO A 319 -10.53 29.48 -18.80
N SER A 320 -10.21 28.32 -19.34
CA SER A 320 -9.23 28.14 -20.42
C SER A 320 -9.53 26.84 -21.16
N ALA A 321 -8.81 26.56 -22.24
CA ALA A 321 -8.90 25.28 -22.94
C ALA A 321 -8.55 24.08 -22.00
N PHE A 322 -7.70 24.32 -21.01
CA PHE A 322 -7.25 23.30 -20.05
C PHE A 322 -8.19 23.11 -18.87
N ASP A 323 -9.37 23.71 -18.86
CA ASP A 323 -10.40 23.42 -17.87
C ASP A 323 -11.15 22.10 -18.15
N ARG A 324 -10.73 21.35 -19.20
CA ARG A 324 -11.29 20.06 -19.60
C ARG A 324 -10.26 18.94 -19.46
N ILE A 325 -10.71 17.81 -18.93
CA ILE A 325 -9.88 16.61 -18.71
C ILE A 325 -9.23 16.14 -20.01
N ASN A 326 -10.01 16.03 -21.10
CA ASN A 326 -9.52 15.58 -22.38
C ASN A 326 -8.44 16.50 -22.98
N VAL A 327 -8.61 17.82 -22.87
CA VAL A 327 -7.63 18.77 -23.39
C VAL A 327 -6.33 18.72 -22.59
N ARG A 328 -6.44 18.67 -21.24
CA ARG A 328 -5.25 18.57 -20.39
C ARG A 328 -4.46 17.29 -20.60
N ARG A 329 -5.15 16.18 -20.87
CA ARG A 329 -4.49 14.89 -21.12
C ARG A 329 -3.82 14.81 -22.49
N LEU A 330 -4.25 15.60 -23.44
CA LEU A 330 -3.67 15.64 -24.78
C LEU A 330 -2.38 16.47 -24.84
N PHE A 331 -2.30 17.50 -24.03
CA PHE A 331 -1.19 18.46 -23.97
C PHE A 331 -0.45 18.42 -22.61
#